data_f9a7785c1340cc605c68fde7a6dc9663
#
_entry.id   f9a7785c1340cc605c68fde7a6dc9663
#
_cell.length_a   1.000
_cell.length_b   1.000
_cell.length_c   1.000
_cell.angle_alpha   90.00
_cell.angle_beta   90.00
_cell.angle_gamma   90.00
#
_symmetry.space_group_name_H-M   'P 1'
#
loop_
_entity.id
_entity.type
_entity.pdbx_description
1 polymer ?
#
loop_
_entity_poly.entity_id
_entity_poly.type
_entity_poly.pdbx_seq_one_letter_code
_entity_poly.pdbx_strand_id
1 'polypeptide(L)'
;MQQLVQVLTRVLGHYPQRGQILVDCGFTAITKQGQGAQVRITIQGNALITPQAAHPSMIASVVDCPDLMLSNMTQEIGFLSPVVEGSSPDYSSHPVGSLLELVPYHACATAACHPVYYVHDSQGIVTEEWKPCRGW
;
A
#
# COMPACT_ATOMS: atom_id res chain seq x y z
N MET A 1 3.05 6.51 -19.97
CA MET A 1 3.63 5.81 -18.77
C MET A 1 3.16 6.55 -17.52
N GLN A 2 2.36 5.92 -16.69
CA GLN A 2 1.88 6.53 -15.48
C GLN A 2 2.96 6.31 -14.40
N GLN A 3 3.63 7.37 -13.97
CA GLN A 3 4.57 7.30 -12.84
C GLN A 3 3.75 7.21 -11.55
N LEU A 4 3.87 6.10 -10.85
CA LEU A 4 3.24 5.88 -9.56
C LEU A 4 4.30 5.95 -8.47
N VAL A 5 3.99 6.65 -7.40
CA VAL A 5 4.76 6.56 -6.15
C VAL A 5 4.33 5.29 -5.45
N GLN A 6 5.28 4.42 -5.16
CA GLN A 6 5.06 3.16 -4.48
C GLN A 6 5.97 3.09 -3.25
N VAL A 7 5.49 2.40 -2.22
CA VAL A 7 6.28 2.07 -1.03
C VAL A 7 6.52 0.57 -1.03
N LEU A 8 7.79 0.17 -1.08
CA LEU A 8 8.18 -1.22 -0.95
C LEU A 8 8.14 -1.62 0.52
N THR A 9 7.44 -2.70 0.82
CA THR A 9 7.29 -3.23 2.18
C THR A 9 7.49 -4.74 2.21
N ARG A 10 7.75 -5.27 3.39
CA ARG A 10 7.99 -6.69 3.62
C ARG A 10 6.92 -7.29 4.52
N VAL A 11 6.47 -8.49 4.20
CA VAL A 11 5.57 -9.26 5.05
C VAL A 11 6.34 -9.72 6.29
N LEU A 12 5.85 -9.30 7.47
CA LEU A 12 6.42 -9.64 8.78
C LEU A 12 5.76 -10.86 9.40
N GLY A 13 4.48 -11.07 9.16
CA GLY A 13 3.72 -12.12 9.78
C GLY A 13 2.28 -12.21 9.30
N HIS A 14 1.64 -13.31 9.69
CA HIS A 14 0.24 -13.57 9.44
C HIS A 14 -0.55 -13.53 10.75
N TYR A 15 -1.74 -12.96 10.70
CA TYR A 15 -2.67 -12.88 11.83
C TYR A 15 -4.03 -13.47 11.45
N PRO A 16 -4.13 -14.81 11.32
CA PRO A 16 -5.36 -15.46 10.84
C PRO A 16 -6.57 -15.17 11.74
N GLN A 17 -6.36 -15.02 13.05
CA GLN A 17 -7.43 -14.71 14.00
C GLN A 17 -8.09 -13.36 13.76
N ARG A 18 -7.39 -12.45 13.08
CA ARG A 18 -7.88 -11.11 12.72
C ARG A 18 -8.10 -10.95 11.22
N GLY A 19 -7.79 -11.98 10.42
CA GLY A 19 -7.84 -11.88 8.96
C GLY A 19 -6.86 -10.86 8.39
N GLN A 20 -5.66 -10.75 8.94
CA GLN A 20 -4.68 -9.71 8.60
C GLN A 20 -3.31 -10.27 8.25
N ILE A 21 -2.59 -9.51 7.42
CA ILE A 21 -1.16 -9.69 7.15
C ILE A 21 -0.42 -8.47 7.72
N LEU A 22 0.68 -8.68 8.41
CA LEU A 22 1.52 -7.62 8.94
C LEU A 22 2.67 -7.30 7.99
N VAL A 23 2.92 -6.00 7.80
CA VAL A 23 4.02 -5.48 6.99
C VAL A 23 4.83 -4.44 7.76
N ASP A 24 6.08 -4.20 7.35
CA ASP A 24 6.99 -3.25 7.98
C ASP A 24 6.80 -1.79 7.50
N CYS A 25 5.59 -1.44 7.14
CA CYS A 25 5.22 -0.10 6.68
C CYS A 25 4.23 0.54 7.66
N GLY A 26 4.74 1.37 8.54
CA GLY A 26 3.96 2.17 9.47
C GLY A 26 3.93 3.65 9.12
N PHE A 27 3.50 4.51 10.05
CA PHE A 27 3.35 5.94 9.76
C PHE A 27 4.68 6.71 9.63
N THR A 28 5.83 6.06 9.86
CA THR A 28 7.14 6.61 9.51
C THR A 28 7.49 6.46 8.03
N ALA A 29 6.76 5.62 7.29
CA ALA A 29 7.01 5.32 5.88
C ALA A 29 5.87 5.71 4.95
N ILE A 30 4.65 5.87 5.46
CA ILE A 30 3.45 6.23 4.71
C ILE A 30 2.50 7.04 5.58
N THR A 31 1.70 7.91 5.00
CA THR A 31 0.74 8.70 5.77
C THR A 31 -0.57 7.97 6.01
N LYS A 32 -1.27 8.32 7.09
CA LYS A 32 -2.62 7.80 7.38
C LYS A 32 -3.73 8.46 6.56
N GLN A 33 -3.41 9.36 5.68
CA GLN A 33 -4.39 9.98 4.79
C GLN A 33 -5.06 8.91 3.94
N GLY A 34 -6.36 9.05 3.73
CA GLY A 34 -7.18 8.02 3.11
C GLY A 34 -7.96 7.16 4.11
N GLN A 35 -7.57 7.13 5.38
CA GLN A 35 -8.36 6.48 6.41
C GLN A 35 -9.69 7.24 6.58
N GLY A 36 -10.81 6.55 6.33
CA GLY A 36 -12.13 7.15 6.33
C GLY A 36 -12.52 7.93 5.06
N ALA A 37 -11.62 8.03 4.08
CA ALA A 37 -11.94 8.64 2.80
C ALA A 37 -12.63 7.64 1.86
N GLN A 38 -13.57 8.13 1.04
CA GLN A 38 -14.14 7.33 -0.04
C GLN A 38 -13.12 7.26 -1.18
N VAL A 39 -12.46 6.12 -1.33
CA VAL A 39 -11.50 5.90 -2.40
C VAL A 39 -12.21 5.32 -3.62
N ARG A 40 -12.14 6.02 -4.74
CA ARG A 40 -12.51 5.45 -6.04
C ARG A 40 -11.31 4.66 -6.56
N ILE A 41 -11.37 3.36 -6.51
CA ILE A 41 -10.38 2.52 -7.16
C ILE A 41 -10.73 2.50 -8.66
N THR A 42 -9.95 3.18 -9.46
CA THR A 42 -10.01 3.03 -10.92
C THR A 42 -9.07 1.90 -11.29
N ILE A 43 -9.61 0.71 -11.49
CA ILE A 43 -8.86 -0.39 -12.11
C ILE A 43 -8.81 -0.10 -13.61
N GLN A 44 -7.62 -0.05 -14.20
CA GLN A 44 -7.45 0.02 -15.64
C GLN A 44 -8.04 -1.23 -16.28
N GLY A 45 -9.10 -1.05 -17.08
CA GLY A 45 -9.79 -2.11 -17.79
C GLY A 45 -11.28 -2.17 -17.44
N ASN A 46 -12.07 -1.28 -18.01
CA ASN A 46 -13.54 -1.33 -18.20
C ASN A 46 -14.43 -2.00 -17.12
N ALA A 47 -14.04 -2.02 -15.88
CA ALA A 47 -14.94 -2.34 -14.78
C ALA A 47 -15.07 -1.11 -13.89
N LEU A 48 -16.12 -0.35 -14.11
CA LEU A 48 -16.65 0.58 -13.10
C LEU A 48 -17.07 -0.26 -11.89
N ILE A 49 -16.20 -0.36 -10.90
CA ILE A 49 -16.63 -0.79 -9.58
C ILE A 49 -17.45 0.37 -9.04
N THR A 50 -18.77 0.15 -9.02
CA THR A 50 -19.73 1.07 -8.44
C THR A 50 -19.32 1.43 -7.00
N PRO A 51 -19.67 2.62 -6.51
CA PRO A 51 -19.24 3.12 -5.19
C PRO A 51 -19.81 2.39 -3.97
N GLN A 52 -20.17 1.13 -4.10
CA GLN A 52 -20.89 0.38 -3.09
C GLN A 52 -19.97 -0.28 -2.02
N ALA A 53 -18.67 -0.17 -2.17
CA ALA A 53 -17.73 -0.64 -1.15
C ALA A 53 -16.50 0.26 -1.08
N ALA A 54 -16.69 1.55 -0.89
CA ALA A 54 -15.62 2.38 -0.38
C ALA A 54 -15.35 1.93 1.04
N HIS A 55 -14.36 1.05 1.23
CA HIS A 55 -13.97 0.67 2.58
C HIS A 55 -13.45 1.92 3.30
N PRO A 56 -14.05 2.30 4.45
CA PRO A 56 -13.76 3.58 5.09
C PRO A 56 -12.34 3.72 5.65
N SER A 57 -11.46 2.76 5.37
CA SER A 57 -10.15 2.66 6.02
C SER A 57 -9.00 2.38 5.06
N MET A 58 -9.14 2.64 3.76
CA MET A 58 -8.05 2.39 2.82
C MET A 58 -6.99 3.50 2.90
N ILE A 59 -5.81 3.17 3.40
CA ILE A 59 -4.64 4.06 3.44
C ILE A 59 -3.79 3.88 2.17
N ALA A 60 -3.68 2.65 1.69
CA ALA A 60 -2.99 2.29 0.46
C ALA A 60 -3.60 1.03 -0.16
N SER A 61 -3.50 0.93 -1.48
CA SER A 61 -3.76 -0.31 -2.21
C SER A 61 -2.48 -1.13 -2.36
N VAL A 62 -2.63 -2.44 -2.54
CA VAL A 62 -1.52 -3.36 -2.81
C VAL A 62 -1.44 -3.61 -4.31
N VAL A 63 -0.26 -3.43 -4.89
CA VAL A 63 -0.03 -3.67 -6.32
C VAL A 63 -0.26 -5.15 -6.64
N ASP A 64 -0.93 -5.42 -7.75
CA ASP A 64 -1.30 -6.77 -8.21
C ASP A 64 -2.15 -7.59 -7.23
N CYS A 65 -2.65 -6.97 -6.17
CA CYS A 65 -3.50 -7.62 -5.19
C CYS A 65 -4.69 -6.73 -4.80
N PRO A 66 -5.70 -6.60 -5.68
CA PRO A 66 -6.84 -5.71 -5.46
C PRO A 66 -7.72 -6.12 -4.28
N ASP A 67 -7.57 -7.35 -3.79
CA ASP A 67 -8.34 -7.88 -2.67
C ASP A 67 -7.81 -7.46 -1.30
N LEU A 68 -6.60 -6.87 -1.26
CA LEU A 68 -5.96 -6.38 -0.05
C LEU A 68 -5.79 -4.86 -0.04
N MET A 69 -5.82 -4.30 1.14
CA MET A 69 -5.53 -2.89 1.38
C MET A 69 -4.76 -2.70 2.68
N LEU A 70 -3.97 -1.64 2.77
CA LEU A 70 -3.45 -1.15 4.03
C LEU A 70 -4.60 -0.43 4.76
N SER A 71 -5.10 -1.03 5.83
CA SER A 71 -6.29 -0.55 6.54
C SER A 71 -5.96 0.20 7.83
N ASN A 72 -4.85 -0.13 8.45
CA ASN A 72 -4.41 0.50 9.69
C ASN A 72 -2.89 0.36 9.84
N MET A 73 -2.31 1.10 10.77
CA MET A 73 -0.88 1.06 11.05
C MET A 73 -0.57 1.56 12.45
N THR A 74 0.59 1.15 12.93
CA THR A 74 1.30 1.75 14.06
C THR A 74 2.50 2.53 13.54
N GLN A 75 3.45 2.87 14.40
CA GLN A 75 4.65 3.59 13.99
C GLN A 75 5.44 2.87 12.89
N GLU A 76 5.64 1.56 13.01
CA GLU A 76 6.52 0.76 12.15
C GLU A 76 5.82 -0.43 11.51
N ILE A 77 4.60 -0.74 11.89
CA ILE A 77 3.85 -1.91 11.42
C ILE A 77 2.57 -1.46 10.74
N GLY A 78 2.33 -1.99 9.55
CA GLY A 78 1.08 -1.86 8.82
C GLY A 78 0.26 -3.14 8.88
N PHE A 79 -1.05 -3.00 8.76
CA PHE A 79 -2.03 -4.09 8.76
C PHE A 79 -2.72 -4.12 7.41
N LEU A 80 -2.46 -5.18 6.64
CA LEU A 80 -3.20 -5.45 5.42
C LEU A 80 -4.45 -6.25 5.77
N SER A 81 -5.58 -5.77 5.30
CA SER A 81 -6.89 -6.41 5.49
C SER A 81 -7.55 -6.63 4.14
N PRO A 82 -8.46 -7.62 4.03
CA PRO A 82 -9.27 -7.77 2.84
C PRO A 82 -10.12 -6.53 2.57
N VAL A 83 -10.27 -6.18 1.29
CA VAL A 83 -11.18 -5.10 0.85
C VAL A 83 -12.63 -5.50 1.08
N VAL A 84 -12.95 -6.78 0.90
CA VAL A 84 -14.28 -7.32 1.16
C VAL A 84 -14.37 -7.77 2.62
N GLU A 85 -15.27 -7.15 3.36
CA GLU A 85 -15.51 -7.49 4.76
C GLU A 85 -15.93 -8.95 4.92
N GLY A 86 -15.36 -9.65 5.90
CA GLY A 86 -15.63 -11.06 6.18
C GLY A 86 -14.86 -12.05 5.33
N SER A 87 -14.07 -11.60 4.34
CA SER A 87 -13.15 -12.46 3.61
C SER A 87 -11.81 -12.62 4.35
N SER A 88 -11.00 -13.57 3.94
CA SER A 88 -9.66 -13.80 4.46
C SER A 88 -8.60 -13.58 3.40
N PRO A 89 -7.41 -13.05 3.76
CA PRO A 89 -6.28 -13.00 2.86
C PRO A 89 -5.83 -14.40 2.42
N ASP A 90 -5.29 -14.52 1.22
CA ASP A 90 -4.54 -15.70 0.83
C ASP A 90 -3.11 -15.61 1.40
N TYR A 91 -2.92 -16.20 2.56
CA TYR A 91 -1.63 -16.18 3.25
C TYR A 91 -0.53 -16.93 2.49
N SER A 92 -0.90 -17.93 1.70
CA SER A 92 0.06 -18.72 0.93
C SER A 92 0.72 -17.93 -0.19
N SER A 93 0.00 -16.96 -0.75
CA SER A 93 0.52 -16.03 -1.78
C SER A 93 1.40 -14.93 -1.20
N HIS A 94 1.39 -14.74 0.11
CA HIS A 94 2.13 -13.70 0.82
C HIS A 94 2.96 -14.28 1.97
N PRO A 95 3.97 -15.10 1.68
CA PRO A 95 4.80 -15.71 2.73
C PRO A 95 5.57 -14.63 3.50
N VAL A 96 5.88 -14.92 4.75
CA VAL A 96 6.72 -14.05 5.60
C VAL A 96 8.08 -13.84 4.92
N GLY A 97 8.51 -12.58 4.86
CA GLY A 97 9.72 -12.16 4.18
C GLY A 97 9.54 -11.75 2.72
N SER A 98 8.39 -12.02 2.09
CA SER A 98 8.09 -11.56 0.73
C SER A 98 7.91 -10.05 0.67
N LEU A 99 8.18 -9.47 -0.48
CA LEU A 99 8.03 -8.04 -0.74
C LEU A 99 6.66 -7.76 -1.37
N LEU A 100 6.09 -6.64 -0.99
CA LEU A 100 4.87 -6.06 -1.56
C LEU A 100 5.11 -4.60 -1.89
N GLU A 101 4.36 -4.09 -2.86
CA GLU A 101 4.36 -2.68 -3.23
C GLU A 101 3.02 -2.06 -2.87
N LEU A 102 3.07 -0.94 -2.16
CA LEU A 102 1.90 -0.18 -1.74
C LEU A 102 1.79 1.12 -2.55
N VAL A 103 0.61 1.39 -3.08
CA VAL A 103 0.29 2.68 -3.69
C VAL A 103 -0.45 3.52 -2.66
N PRO A 104 0.18 4.59 -2.14
CA PRO A 104 -0.42 5.40 -1.09
C PRO A 104 -1.60 6.22 -1.61
N TYR A 105 -2.55 6.51 -0.74
CA TYR A 105 -3.63 7.44 -1.03
C TYR A 105 -3.08 8.85 -1.34
N HIS A 106 -2.08 9.31 -0.60
CA HIS A 106 -1.46 10.62 -0.79
C HIS A 106 0.04 10.49 -1.05
N ALA A 107 0.43 10.58 -2.32
CA ALA A 107 1.81 10.40 -2.77
C ALA A 107 2.77 11.46 -2.20
N CYS A 108 2.39 12.75 -2.18
CA CYS A 108 3.27 13.82 -1.72
C CYS A 108 3.68 13.66 -0.26
N ALA A 109 2.70 13.41 0.61
CA ALA A 109 2.93 13.26 2.03
C ALA A 109 3.70 11.97 2.35
N THR A 110 3.48 10.91 1.58
CA THR A 110 4.27 9.67 1.68
C THR A 110 5.70 9.89 1.23
N ALA A 111 5.90 10.55 0.10
CA ALA A 111 7.24 10.88 -0.40
C ALA A 111 8.05 11.69 0.62
N ALA A 112 7.41 12.60 1.37
CA ALA A 112 8.06 13.40 2.41
C ALA A 112 8.61 12.55 3.57
N CYS A 113 8.15 11.31 3.77
CA CYS A 113 8.67 10.40 4.78
C CYS A 113 10.04 9.81 4.42
N HIS A 114 10.44 9.87 3.14
CA HIS A 114 11.61 9.18 2.63
C HIS A 114 12.75 10.14 2.25
N PRO A 115 14.00 9.85 2.65
CA PRO A 115 15.15 10.69 2.30
C PRO A 115 15.67 10.46 0.88
N VAL A 116 15.30 9.35 0.26
CA VAL A 116 15.75 8.91 -1.07
C VAL A 116 14.61 8.25 -1.81
N TYR A 117 14.52 8.49 -3.12
CA TYR A 117 13.62 7.78 -4.02
C TYR A 117 14.42 6.97 -5.01
N TYR A 118 14.01 5.73 -5.22
CA TYR A 118 14.58 4.87 -6.23
C TYR A 118 13.67 4.83 -7.44
N VAL A 119 14.18 5.30 -8.58
CA VAL A 119 13.46 5.25 -9.86
C VAL A 119 13.77 3.92 -10.53
N HIS A 120 12.77 3.19 -10.89
CA HIS A 120 12.92 1.92 -11.60
C HIS A 120 12.20 1.93 -12.94
N ASP A 121 12.67 1.08 -13.85
CA ASP A 121 12.04 0.85 -15.13
C ASP A 121 10.84 -0.12 -15.02
N SER A 122 10.25 -0.47 -16.16
CA SER A 122 9.12 -1.40 -16.24
C SER A 122 9.47 -2.84 -15.84
N GLN A 123 10.76 -3.16 -15.71
CA GLN A 123 11.26 -4.47 -15.26
C GLN A 123 11.60 -4.49 -13.76
N GLY A 124 11.41 -3.36 -13.08
CA GLY A 124 11.74 -3.22 -11.67
C GLY A 124 13.23 -2.98 -11.40
N ILE A 125 14.02 -2.69 -12.42
CA ILE A 125 15.45 -2.40 -12.27
C ILE A 125 15.61 -0.93 -11.91
N VAL A 126 16.32 -0.65 -10.79
CA VAL A 126 16.62 0.71 -10.37
C VAL A 126 17.56 1.37 -11.37
N THR A 127 17.14 2.48 -11.93
CA THR A 127 17.87 3.24 -12.93
C THR A 127 18.45 4.53 -12.40
N GLU A 128 17.82 5.12 -11.38
CA GLU A 128 18.24 6.39 -10.78
C GLU A 128 17.96 6.42 -9.28
N GLU A 129 18.70 7.26 -8.59
CA GLU A 129 18.47 7.61 -7.18
C GLU A 129 18.24 9.12 -7.09
N TRP A 130 17.08 9.52 -6.54
CA TRP A 130 16.75 10.93 -6.33
C TRP A 130 16.79 11.28 -4.85
N LYS A 131 17.50 12.34 -4.52
CA LYS A 131 17.54 12.91 -3.17
C LYS A 131 16.73 14.20 -3.15
N PRO A 132 15.52 14.18 -2.56
CA PRO A 132 14.69 15.36 -2.51
C PRO A 132 15.30 16.44 -1.63
N CYS A 133 15.05 17.71 -1.96
CA CYS A 133 15.33 18.81 -1.06
C CYS A 133 14.38 18.71 0.15
N ARG A 134 14.95 18.68 1.33
CA ARG A 134 14.19 18.62 2.60
C ARG A 134 14.37 19.94 3.37
N GLY A 135 13.46 20.23 4.30
CA GLY A 135 13.55 21.41 5.15
C GLY A 135 12.44 22.43 4.92
N TRP A 136 11.33 21.94 4.46
CA TRP A 136 10.08 22.70 4.31
C TRP A 136 8.99 22.15 5.22
#